data_b0506f47e8c869fe6004e2447b58d5a7
#
_entry.id   b0506f47e8c869fe6004e2447b58d5a7
#
_cell.length_a   1.000
_cell.length_b   1.000
_cell.length_c   1.000
_cell.angle_alpha   90.00
_cell.angle_beta   90.00
_cell.angle_gamma   90.00
#
_symmetry.space_group_name_H-M   'P 1'
#
loop_
_entity.id
_entity.type
_entity.pdbx_description
1 polymer ?
#
loop_
_entity_poly.entity_id
_entity_poly.type
_entity_poly.pdbx_seq_one_letter_code
_entity_poly.pdbx_strand_id
1 'polypeptide(L)'
;TSSEAASEASESSAEADGAEEGTFTVGFDQDFPPMGFVGDDGEYTGFDLELAQEVASRLGLKYVPQPIAWDAKDMELEAGTIDCIWNGFTMNGREDAYTWSDPYMDNSQVFVVAADSGISTLADLAGKVVEVQTDSSAEAALKDNQELSSSFGTLQTVADYNTAFMDLEMGAVDAIAMDVIVAGYQMEQREDGDNYVILDETLAAEEYGIGFKKGNEELRDKVQTTLEEMAADGTMAEISNKWFGRDVTVIGK
;
A
#
# COMPACT_ATOMS: atom_id res chain seq x y z
N THR A 1 11.88 -10.98 78.38
CA THR A 1 12.77 -10.02 77.74
C THR A 1 13.08 -10.47 76.32
N SER A 2 12.63 -9.67 75.44
CA SER A 2 12.67 -9.80 73.98
C SER A 2 14.08 -9.88 73.43
N SER A 3 14.23 -10.66 72.37
CA SER A 3 15.32 -10.47 71.44
C SER A 3 14.74 -10.60 69.98
N GLU A 4 14.70 -9.51 69.32
CA GLU A 4 14.41 -9.41 67.87
C GLU A 4 15.62 -9.96 67.13
N ALA A 5 15.36 -10.85 66.20
CA ALA A 5 16.29 -11.18 65.11
C ALA A 5 15.80 -10.59 63.84
N ALA A 6 16.50 -9.59 63.36
CA ALA A 6 16.30 -9.02 62.03
C ALA A 6 16.75 -10.01 60.96
N SER A 7 15.85 -10.34 60.08
CA SER A 7 16.13 -11.07 58.85
C SER A 7 16.42 -10.08 57.75
N GLU A 8 17.65 -10.03 57.32
CA GLU A 8 18.06 -9.32 56.11
C GLU A 8 17.55 -10.10 54.88
N ALA A 9 16.57 -9.52 54.22
CA ALA A 9 16.17 -9.96 52.89
C ALA A 9 17.17 -9.42 51.88
N SER A 10 17.93 -10.29 51.29
CA SER A 10 18.75 -10.03 50.13
C SER A 10 17.85 -9.75 48.91
N GLU A 11 17.72 -8.52 48.57
CA GLU A 11 17.14 -8.13 47.25
C GLU A 11 18.15 -8.48 46.18
N SER A 12 17.90 -9.57 45.49
CA SER A 12 18.51 -9.85 44.19
C SER A 12 17.82 -8.95 43.16
N SER A 13 18.44 -7.85 42.83
CA SER A 13 18.09 -7.06 41.64
C SER A 13 18.43 -7.90 40.42
N ALA A 14 17.43 -8.57 39.89
CA ALA A 14 17.46 -9.01 38.51
C ALA A 14 17.30 -7.76 37.65
N GLU A 15 18.39 -7.25 37.14
CA GLU A 15 18.39 -6.31 36.04
C GLU A 15 17.74 -7.03 34.86
N ALA A 16 16.47 -6.73 34.63
CA ALA A 16 15.82 -7.01 33.36
C ALA A 16 16.43 -6.04 32.35
N ASP A 17 17.47 -6.48 31.68
CA ASP A 17 17.98 -5.86 30.45
C ASP A 17 16.98 -6.21 29.32
N GLY A 18 15.80 -5.60 29.42
CA GLY A 18 14.80 -5.54 28.37
C GLY A 18 14.94 -4.19 27.69
N ALA A 19 15.87 -4.06 26.76
CA ALA A 19 15.73 -3.02 25.75
C ALA A 19 14.34 -3.23 25.15
N GLU A 20 13.42 -2.29 25.38
CA GLU A 20 12.14 -2.27 24.67
C GLU A 20 12.49 -2.20 23.19
N GLU A 21 12.28 -3.31 22.47
CA GLU A 21 12.41 -3.32 21.03
C GLU A 21 11.41 -2.28 20.51
N GLY A 22 11.91 -1.22 19.87
CA GLY A 22 11.07 -0.24 19.20
C GLY A 22 10.14 -0.94 18.23
N THR A 23 8.99 -0.35 17.94
CA THR A 23 8.04 -0.88 16.98
C THR A 23 8.17 -0.15 15.63
N PHE A 24 7.89 -0.88 14.56
CA PHE A 24 7.72 -0.35 13.21
C PHE A 24 6.29 -0.63 12.77
N THR A 25 5.43 0.38 12.88
CA THR A 25 4.01 0.27 12.58
C THR A 25 3.75 0.76 11.16
N VAL A 26 3.31 -0.15 10.32
CA VAL A 26 3.08 0.09 8.89
C VAL A 26 1.59 0.27 8.64
N GLY A 27 1.20 1.45 8.16
CA GLY A 27 -0.17 1.76 7.79
C GLY A 27 -0.47 1.32 6.35
N PHE A 28 -1.58 0.62 6.16
CA PHE A 28 -1.99 0.11 4.86
C PHE A 28 -3.51 -0.06 4.75
N ASP A 29 -4.01 -0.04 3.52
CA ASP A 29 -5.37 -0.45 3.16
C ASP A 29 -5.39 -1.98 3.01
N GLN A 30 -6.15 -2.68 3.85
CA GLN A 30 -6.22 -4.14 3.83
C GLN A 30 -7.01 -4.72 2.64
N ASP A 31 -7.64 -3.87 1.85
CA ASP A 31 -8.41 -4.24 0.65
C ASP A 31 -7.64 -3.86 -0.64
N PHE A 32 -6.31 -3.90 -0.60
CA PHE A 32 -5.42 -3.50 -1.68
C PHE A 32 -4.41 -4.60 -2.07
N PRO A 33 -4.89 -5.81 -2.45
CA PRO A 33 -4.01 -6.88 -2.90
C PRO A 33 -3.37 -6.55 -4.26
N PRO A 34 -2.13 -6.95 -4.55
CA PRO A 34 -1.25 -7.80 -3.74
C PRO A 34 -0.34 -7.03 -2.79
N MET A 35 -0.53 -5.73 -2.61
CA MET A 35 0.36 -4.87 -1.82
C MET A 35 0.16 -5.07 -0.31
N GLY A 36 -1.08 -5.02 0.16
CA GLY A 36 -1.46 -5.30 1.54
C GLY A 36 -2.90 -5.77 1.62
N PHE A 37 -3.14 -6.91 2.25
CA PHE A 37 -4.48 -7.50 2.34
C PHE A 37 -4.55 -8.58 3.41
N VAL A 38 -5.73 -9.15 3.60
CA VAL A 38 -5.96 -10.30 4.49
C VAL A 38 -5.82 -11.58 3.68
N GLY A 39 -4.87 -12.43 4.05
CA GLY A 39 -4.64 -13.72 3.41
C GLY A 39 -5.72 -14.76 3.78
N ASP A 40 -5.66 -15.92 3.14
CA ASP A 40 -6.60 -17.03 3.36
C ASP A 40 -6.55 -17.59 4.79
N ASP A 41 -5.42 -17.42 5.47
CA ASP A 41 -5.20 -17.79 6.87
C ASP A 41 -5.74 -16.74 7.88
N GLY A 42 -6.29 -15.63 7.39
CA GLY A 42 -6.77 -14.52 8.21
C GLY A 42 -5.69 -13.54 8.68
N GLU A 43 -4.42 -13.78 8.31
CA GLU A 43 -3.31 -12.89 8.65
C GLU A 43 -3.08 -11.84 7.57
N TYR A 44 -2.51 -10.70 7.95
CA TYR A 44 -2.14 -9.67 7.00
C TYR A 44 -0.93 -10.09 6.18
N THR A 45 -1.01 -9.91 4.89
CA THR A 45 0.02 -10.30 3.93
C THR A 45 0.07 -9.34 2.74
N GLY A 46 1.03 -9.51 1.88
CA GLY A 46 1.20 -8.74 0.66
C GLY A 46 2.66 -8.42 0.38
N PHE A 47 2.92 -7.99 -0.84
CA PHE A 47 4.26 -7.65 -1.29
C PHE A 47 4.90 -6.56 -0.40
N ASP A 48 4.19 -5.46 -0.19
CA ASP A 48 4.69 -4.36 0.64
C ASP A 48 4.87 -4.79 2.10
N LEU A 49 3.94 -5.57 2.64
CA LEU A 49 4.03 -6.04 4.02
C LEU A 49 5.17 -7.02 4.24
N GLU A 50 5.50 -7.87 3.25
CA GLU A 50 6.68 -8.74 3.34
C GLU A 50 7.98 -7.93 3.31
N LEU A 51 8.07 -6.91 2.45
CA LEU A 51 9.21 -6.00 2.47
C LEU A 51 9.33 -5.29 3.82
N ALA A 52 8.23 -4.79 4.36
CA ALA A 52 8.20 -4.08 5.65
C ALA A 52 8.61 -4.98 6.80
N GLN A 53 8.16 -6.22 6.81
CA GLN A 53 8.52 -7.21 7.83
C GLN A 53 10.01 -7.52 7.81
N GLU A 54 10.60 -7.68 6.63
CA GLU A 54 12.04 -7.88 6.45
C GLU A 54 12.85 -6.66 6.91
N VAL A 55 12.41 -5.46 6.58
CA VAL A 55 13.02 -4.21 7.04
C VAL A 55 13.00 -4.13 8.57
N ALA A 56 11.87 -4.38 9.19
CA ALA A 56 11.74 -4.37 10.65
C ALA A 56 12.69 -5.38 11.31
N SER A 57 12.77 -6.59 10.76
CA SER A 57 13.68 -7.63 11.25
C SER A 57 15.14 -7.19 11.19
N ARG A 58 15.58 -6.61 10.09
CA ARG A 58 16.96 -6.12 9.92
C ARG A 58 17.29 -4.94 10.83
N LEU A 59 16.31 -4.10 11.14
CA LEU A 59 16.47 -2.96 12.06
C LEU A 59 16.31 -3.33 13.53
N GLY A 60 15.98 -4.58 13.86
CA GLY A 60 15.72 -5.01 15.25
C GLY A 60 14.44 -4.38 15.82
N LEU A 61 13.47 -4.06 14.97
CA LEU A 61 12.18 -3.49 15.35
C LEU A 61 11.09 -4.56 15.32
N LYS A 62 10.10 -4.39 16.20
CA LYS A 62 8.89 -5.20 16.15
C LYS A 62 8.01 -4.73 15.00
N TYR A 63 7.73 -5.62 14.05
CA TYR A 63 6.82 -5.36 12.95
C TYR A 63 5.37 -5.35 13.42
N VAL A 64 4.63 -4.29 13.12
CA VAL A 64 3.21 -4.14 13.44
C VAL A 64 2.47 -3.67 12.18
N PRO A 65 1.74 -4.58 11.49
CA PRO A 65 0.87 -4.16 10.39
C PRO A 65 -0.39 -3.54 10.97
N GLN A 66 -0.70 -2.31 10.56
CA GLN A 66 -1.86 -1.56 11.04
C GLN A 66 -2.78 -1.21 9.88
N PRO A 67 -3.92 -1.90 9.73
CA PRO A 67 -4.90 -1.52 8.73
C PRO A 67 -5.51 -0.16 9.06
N ILE A 68 -5.67 0.66 8.04
CA ILE A 68 -6.27 1.99 8.13
C ILE A 68 -7.30 2.18 7.01
N ALA A 69 -8.26 3.08 7.24
CA ALA A 69 -9.06 3.62 6.15
C ALA A 69 -8.19 4.53 5.31
N TRP A 70 -8.22 4.39 3.99
CA TRP A 70 -7.28 5.12 3.12
C TRP A 70 -7.39 6.64 3.24
N ASP A 71 -8.59 7.16 3.35
CA ASP A 71 -8.85 8.59 3.55
C ASP A 71 -8.41 9.12 4.93
N ALA A 72 -8.11 8.23 5.88
CA ALA A 72 -7.59 8.60 7.20
C ALA A 72 -6.05 8.54 7.31
N LYS A 73 -5.34 8.18 6.25
CA LYS A 73 -3.88 7.93 6.28
C LYS A 73 -3.07 9.09 6.83
N ASP A 74 -3.40 10.31 6.44
CA ASP A 74 -2.66 11.50 6.86
C ASP A 74 -2.87 11.79 8.34
N MET A 75 -4.10 11.65 8.82
CA MET A 75 -4.45 11.81 10.23
C MET A 75 -3.72 10.77 11.11
N GLU A 76 -3.70 9.52 10.67
CA GLU A 76 -3.03 8.42 11.39
C GLU A 76 -1.51 8.63 11.43
N LEU A 77 -0.92 9.09 10.33
CA LEU A 77 0.51 9.38 10.26
C LEU A 77 0.87 10.59 11.13
N GLU A 78 0.09 11.65 11.09
CA GLU A 78 0.30 12.85 11.90
C GLU A 78 0.13 12.58 13.40
N ALA A 79 -0.84 11.75 13.78
CA ALA A 79 -1.06 11.34 15.16
C ALA A 79 0.01 10.38 15.70
N GLY A 80 0.81 9.77 14.83
CA GLY A 80 1.83 8.78 15.20
C GLY A 80 1.29 7.38 15.51
N THR A 81 0.04 7.09 15.14
CA THR A 81 -0.53 5.74 15.25
C THR A 81 0.07 4.77 14.25
N ILE A 82 0.63 5.29 13.15
CA ILE A 82 1.46 4.58 12.19
C ILE A 82 2.78 5.33 12.00
N ASP A 83 3.85 4.61 11.68
CA ASP A 83 5.17 5.18 11.44
C ASP A 83 5.40 5.53 9.97
N CYS A 84 4.72 4.83 9.08
CA CYS A 84 4.77 5.07 7.64
C CYS A 84 3.50 4.57 6.96
N ILE A 85 3.33 5.04 5.72
CA ILE A 85 2.34 4.51 4.77
C ILE A 85 3.11 3.71 3.73
N TRP A 86 2.86 2.41 3.68
CA TRP A 86 3.52 1.50 2.76
C TRP A 86 2.49 0.56 2.14
N ASN A 87 1.95 0.97 1.00
CA ASN A 87 0.79 0.28 0.42
C ASN A 87 0.59 0.60 -1.06
N GLY A 88 1.62 0.39 -1.89
CA GLY A 88 1.53 0.86 -3.26
C GLY A 88 1.22 2.36 -3.26
N PHE A 89 1.99 3.12 -2.53
CA PHE A 89 1.69 4.53 -2.27
C PHE A 89 2.36 5.42 -3.30
N THR A 90 1.55 5.99 -4.18
CA THR A 90 2.03 6.84 -5.27
C THR A 90 2.61 8.14 -4.76
N MET A 91 3.85 8.42 -5.19
CA MET A 91 4.59 9.63 -4.83
C MET A 91 4.13 10.86 -5.63
N ASN A 92 3.78 10.66 -6.88
CA ASN A 92 3.45 11.72 -7.83
C ASN A 92 2.25 12.55 -7.36
N GLY A 93 2.42 13.86 -7.28
CA GLY A 93 1.42 14.79 -6.75
C GLY A 93 1.40 14.93 -5.23
N ARG A 94 2.23 14.18 -4.52
CA ARG A 94 2.33 14.18 -3.05
C ARG A 94 3.74 14.47 -2.53
N GLU A 95 4.65 14.90 -3.40
CA GLU A 95 6.08 15.02 -3.14
C GLU A 95 6.36 15.88 -1.91
N ASP A 96 5.61 16.96 -1.72
CA ASP A 96 5.81 17.92 -0.64
C ASP A 96 5.08 17.54 0.67
N ALA A 97 4.17 16.57 0.62
CA ALA A 97 3.30 16.25 1.76
C ALA A 97 3.95 15.29 2.77
N TYR A 98 4.95 14.54 2.35
CA TYR A 98 5.60 13.48 3.13
C TYR A 98 7.11 13.59 3.03
N THR A 99 7.80 12.90 3.94
CA THR A 99 9.19 12.54 3.75
C THR A 99 9.21 11.15 3.10
N TRP A 100 9.74 11.05 1.89
CA TRP A 100 9.64 9.87 1.04
C TRP A 100 10.93 9.04 1.04
N SER A 101 10.78 7.72 0.93
CA SER A 101 11.85 6.87 0.42
C SER A 101 12.11 7.17 -1.06
N ASP A 102 13.19 6.62 -1.63
CA ASP A 102 13.30 6.53 -3.07
C ASP A 102 12.18 5.62 -3.63
N PRO A 103 11.76 5.81 -4.88
CA PRO A 103 10.78 4.92 -5.49
C PRO A 103 11.33 3.49 -5.52
N TYR A 104 10.48 2.52 -5.18
CA TYR A 104 10.85 1.11 -5.21
C TYR A 104 10.18 0.32 -6.33
N MET A 105 9.18 0.90 -6.98
CA MET A 105 8.39 0.24 -8.02
C MET A 105 7.67 1.25 -8.90
N ASP A 106 7.59 0.96 -10.20
CA ASP A 106 6.77 1.72 -11.14
C ASP A 106 5.32 1.23 -11.13
N ASN A 107 4.39 2.11 -11.43
CA ASN A 107 2.97 1.83 -11.54
C ASN A 107 2.33 2.68 -12.65
N SER A 108 1.10 2.33 -13.02
CA SER A 108 0.23 3.15 -13.88
C SER A 108 -1.19 3.13 -13.34
N GLN A 109 -1.89 4.24 -13.48
CA GLN A 109 -3.33 4.27 -13.30
C GLN A 109 -4.00 3.89 -14.61
N VAL A 110 -4.93 2.94 -14.55
CA VAL A 110 -5.60 2.36 -15.71
C VAL A 110 -7.11 2.28 -15.47
N PHE A 111 -7.86 1.90 -16.51
CA PHE A 111 -9.28 1.61 -16.39
C PHE A 111 -9.54 0.13 -16.60
N VAL A 112 -10.36 -0.45 -15.74
CA VAL A 112 -10.90 -1.80 -15.87
C VAL A 112 -12.35 -1.71 -16.30
N VAL A 113 -12.72 -2.46 -17.32
CA VAL A 113 -14.09 -2.54 -17.84
C VAL A 113 -14.48 -4.00 -18.08
N ALA A 114 -15.77 -4.27 -18.22
CA ALA A 114 -16.23 -5.59 -18.66
C ALA A 114 -15.78 -5.85 -20.11
N ALA A 115 -15.33 -7.09 -20.38
CA ALA A 115 -14.83 -7.46 -21.70
C ALA A 115 -15.86 -7.31 -22.82
N ASP A 116 -17.14 -7.45 -22.49
CA ASP A 116 -18.26 -7.33 -23.42
C ASP A 116 -18.89 -5.93 -23.46
N SER A 117 -18.30 -4.96 -22.76
CA SER A 117 -18.84 -3.59 -22.64
C SER A 117 -18.80 -2.78 -23.96
N GLY A 118 -17.92 -3.15 -24.89
CA GLY A 118 -17.64 -2.36 -26.07
C GLY A 118 -16.75 -1.14 -25.83
N ILE A 119 -16.26 -0.94 -24.59
CA ILE A 119 -15.33 0.12 -24.22
C ILE A 119 -13.90 -0.38 -24.50
N SER A 120 -13.15 0.33 -25.34
CA SER A 120 -11.77 -0.03 -25.70
C SER A 120 -10.79 1.14 -25.61
N THR A 121 -11.28 2.38 -25.59
CA THR A 121 -10.49 3.60 -25.52
C THR A 121 -10.97 4.51 -24.41
N LEU A 122 -10.14 5.49 -24.02
CA LEU A 122 -10.57 6.51 -23.04
C LEU A 122 -11.76 7.32 -23.55
N ALA A 123 -11.84 7.57 -24.86
CA ALA A 123 -12.96 8.28 -25.46
C ALA A 123 -14.29 7.55 -25.30
N ASP A 124 -14.28 6.23 -25.25
CA ASP A 124 -15.47 5.40 -25.04
C ASP A 124 -16.07 5.54 -23.63
N LEU A 125 -15.33 6.13 -22.69
CA LEU A 125 -15.81 6.41 -21.33
C LEU A 125 -16.79 7.59 -21.27
N ALA A 126 -16.95 8.34 -22.34
CA ALA A 126 -17.90 9.44 -22.40
C ALA A 126 -19.33 8.96 -22.09
N GLY A 127 -19.99 9.61 -21.15
CA GLY A 127 -21.34 9.27 -20.70
C GLY A 127 -21.43 8.05 -19.80
N LYS A 128 -20.32 7.42 -19.44
CA LYS A 128 -20.26 6.21 -18.60
C LYS A 128 -20.17 6.54 -17.11
N VAL A 129 -20.50 5.56 -16.30
CA VAL A 129 -20.33 5.62 -14.83
C VAL A 129 -18.95 5.08 -14.50
N VAL A 130 -18.11 5.95 -13.99
CA VAL A 130 -16.72 5.62 -13.59
C VAL A 130 -16.62 5.70 -12.07
N GLU A 131 -15.95 4.71 -11.47
CA GLU A 131 -15.75 4.62 -10.03
C GLU A 131 -14.26 4.62 -9.70
N VAL A 132 -13.92 5.23 -8.57
CA VAL A 132 -12.55 5.37 -8.11
C VAL A 132 -12.51 5.34 -6.59
N GLN A 133 -11.41 4.88 -6.01
CA GLN A 133 -11.23 4.94 -4.56
C GLN A 133 -11.10 6.39 -4.10
N THR A 134 -11.77 6.72 -3.02
CA THR A 134 -11.69 8.03 -2.37
C THR A 134 -10.24 8.33 -1.97
N ASP A 135 -9.76 9.54 -2.30
CA ASP A 135 -8.42 10.04 -1.95
C ASP A 135 -7.27 9.19 -2.53
N SER A 136 -7.54 8.45 -3.59
CA SER A 136 -6.54 7.68 -4.34
C SER A 136 -5.77 8.55 -5.32
N SER A 137 -4.64 8.02 -5.78
CA SER A 137 -3.88 8.62 -6.88
C SER A 137 -4.68 8.66 -8.19
N ALA A 138 -5.51 7.65 -8.45
CA ALA A 138 -6.40 7.65 -9.60
C ALA A 138 -7.42 8.80 -9.56
N GLU A 139 -8.00 9.07 -8.38
CA GLU A 139 -8.89 10.22 -8.20
C GLU A 139 -8.18 11.54 -8.49
N ALA A 140 -6.96 11.72 -7.98
CA ALA A 140 -6.15 12.90 -8.24
C ALA A 140 -5.85 13.06 -9.75
N ALA A 141 -5.47 11.98 -10.42
CA ALA A 141 -5.20 11.98 -11.86
C ALA A 141 -6.44 12.36 -12.68
N LEU A 142 -7.63 11.91 -12.25
CA LEU A 142 -8.89 12.30 -12.90
C LEU A 142 -9.22 13.78 -12.67
N LYS A 143 -8.95 14.31 -11.50
CA LYS A 143 -9.10 15.75 -11.22
C LYS A 143 -8.17 16.61 -12.06
N ASP A 144 -6.97 16.14 -12.32
CA ASP A 144 -5.98 16.82 -13.16
C ASP A 144 -6.32 16.73 -14.65
N ASN A 145 -7.07 15.71 -15.06
CA ASN A 145 -7.52 15.52 -16.44
C ASN A 145 -9.01 15.87 -16.59
N GLN A 146 -9.35 17.15 -16.53
CA GLN A 146 -10.72 17.66 -16.60
C GLN A 146 -11.40 17.35 -17.94
N GLU A 147 -10.65 17.31 -19.02
CA GLU A 147 -11.21 16.98 -20.34
C GLU A 147 -11.79 15.57 -20.34
N LEU A 148 -11.06 14.60 -19.79
CA LEU A 148 -11.53 13.23 -19.66
C LEU A 148 -12.65 13.11 -18.62
N SER A 149 -12.42 13.55 -17.39
CA SER A 149 -13.35 13.33 -16.27
C SER A 149 -14.69 14.04 -16.46
N SER A 150 -14.71 15.22 -17.11
CA SER A 150 -15.95 15.91 -17.42
C SER A 150 -16.78 15.24 -18.52
N SER A 151 -16.17 14.35 -19.31
CA SER A 151 -16.86 13.56 -20.33
C SER A 151 -17.70 12.43 -19.76
N PHE A 152 -17.39 11.96 -18.54
CA PHE A 152 -18.12 10.88 -17.87
C PHE A 152 -19.57 11.29 -17.60
N GLY A 153 -20.47 10.32 -17.63
CA GLY A 153 -21.84 10.55 -17.17
C GLY A 153 -21.90 10.77 -15.66
N THR A 154 -21.14 9.95 -14.92
CA THR A 154 -20.99 10.05 -13.46
C THR A 154 -19.58 9.60 -13.06
N LEU A 155 -18.96 10.34 -12.16
CA LEU A 155 -17.76 9.91 -11.44
C LEU A 155 -18.13 9.77 -9.97
N GLN A 156 -18.04 8.56 -9.44
CA GLN A 156 -18.35 8.28 -8.04
C GLN A 156 -17.16 7.67 -7.32
N THR A 157 -17.12 7.81 -6.02
CA THR A 157 -16.06 7.31 -5.17
C THR A 157 -16.53 6.21 -4.26
N VAL A 158 -15.63 5.28 -3.94
CA VAL A 158 -15.83 4.20 -2.96
C VAL A 158 -14.64 4.14 -2.01
N ALA A 159 -14.81 3.45 -0.89
CA ALA A 159 -13.77 3.36 0.13
C ALA A 159 -12.59 2.48 -0.32
N ASP A 160 -12.85 1.40 -1.07
CA ASP A 160 -11.86 0.41 -1.47
C ASP A 160 -12.16 -0.22 -2.84
N TYR A 161 -11.15 -0.83 -3.44
CA TYR A 161 -11.29 -1.43 -4.77
C TYR A 161 -11.96 -2.81 -4.78
N ASN A 162 -12.04 -3.51 -3.66
CA ASN A 162 -12.85 -4.73 -3.58
C ASN A 162 -14.33 -4.39 -3.79
N THR A 163 -14.80 -3.32 -3.18
CA THR A 163 -16.15 -2.78 -3.39
C THR A 163 -16.35 -2.33 -4.85
N ALA A 164 -15.37 -1.65 -5.43
CA ALA A 164 -15.44 -1.21 -6.83
C ALA A 164 -15.60 -2.38 -7.80
N PHE A 165 -14.88 -3.48 -7.60
CA PHE A 165 -15.04 -4.68 -8.42
C PHE A 165 -16.42 -5.33 -8.27
N MET A 166 -16.97 -5.34 -7.07
CA MET A 166 -18.35 -5.80 -6.84
C MET A 166 -19.36 -4.95 -7.61
N ASP A 167 -19.18 -3.64 -7.61
CA ASP A 167 -20.06 -2.70 -8.34
C ASP A 167 -19.93 -2.89 -9.86
N LEU A 168 -18.71 -3.15 -10.36
CA LEU A 168 -18.50 -3.47 -11.77
C LEU A 168 -19.14 -4.80 -12.17
N GLU A 169 -18.99 -5.82 -11.33
CA GLU A 169 -19.58 -7.16 -11.55
C GLU A 169 -21.11 -7.09 -11.60
N MET A 170 -21.72 -6.30 -10.75
CA MET A 170 -23.18 -6.11 -10.72
C MET A 170 -23.70 -5.19 -11.83
N GLY A 171 -22.83 -4.55 -12.59
CA GLY A 171 -23.20 -3.58 -13.62
C GLY A 171 -23.64 -2.22 -13.06
N ALA A 172 -23.38 -1.94 -11.79
CA ALA A 172 -23.67 -0.64 -11.18
C ALA A 172 -22.75 0.47 -11.72
N VAL A 173 -21.55 0.12 -12.15
CA VAL A 173 -20.58 1.00 -12.80
C VAL A 173 -20.09 0.38 -14.10
N ASP A 174 -19.59 1.22 -15.02
CA ASP A 174 -19.09 0.80 -16.33
C ASP A 174 -17.57 0.62 -16.35
N ALA A 175 -16.86 1.35 -15.50
CA ALA A 175 -15.40 1.33 -15.41
C ALA A 175 -14.90 1.66 -14.02
N ILE A 176 -13.72 1.14 -13.70
CA ILE A 176 -12.97 1.47 -12.49
C ILE A 176 -11.63 2.08 -12.90
N ALA A 177 -11.26 3.22 -12.29
CA ALA A 177 -9.91 3.78 -12.41
C ALA A 177 -9.08 3.29 -11.22
N MET A 178 -7.95 2.61 -11.49
CA MET A 178 -7.15 1.97 -10.45
C MET A 178 -5.72 1.68 -10.89
N ASP A 179 -4.91 1.27 -9.92
CA ASP A 179 -3.53 0.84 -10.14
C ASP A 179 -3.47 -0.44 -10.99
N VAL A 180 -2.62 -0.45 -12.01
CA VAL A 180 -2.51 -1.60 -12.92
C VAL A 180 -2.07 -2.87 -12.18
N ILE A 181 -1.21 -2.75 -11.19
CA ILE A 181 -0.72 -3.89 -10.39
C ILE A 181 -1.86 -4.54 -9.60
N VAL A 182 -2.69 -3.72 -8.99
CA VAL A 182 -3.86 -4.20 -8.22
C VAL A 182 -4.92 -4.77 -9.16
N ALA A 183 -5.17 -4.12 -10.29
CA ALA A 183 -6.12 -4.59 -11.30
C ALA A 183 -5.73 -5.98 -11.83
N GLY A 184 -4.47 -6.15 -12.22
CA GLY A 184 -3.96 -7.43 -12.72
C GLY A 184 -4.09 -8.56 -11.71
N TYR A 185 -3.72 -8.30 -10.46
CA TYR A 185 -3.85 -9.29 -9.39
C TYR A 185 -5.31 -9.66 -9.11
N GLN A 186 -6.20 -8.68 -8.99
CA GLN A 186 -7.63 -8.90 -8.77
C GLN A 186 -8.24 -9.77 -9.88
N MET A 187 -7.88 -9.51 -11.13
CA MET A 187 -8.37 -10.28 -12.27
C MET A 187 -7.83 -11.72 -12.26
N GLU A 188 -6.55 -11.91 -11.94
CA GLU A 188 -5.94 -13.27 -11.86
C GLU A 188 -6.54 -14.13 -10.75
N GLN A 189 -6.96 -13.53 -9.63
CA GLN A 189 -7.53 -14.26 -8.50
C GLN A 189 -9.01 -14.61 -8.66
N ARG A 190 -9.70 -14.02 -9.63
CA ARG A 190 -11.13 -14.25 -9.87
C ARG A 190 -11.34 -15.37 -10.87
N GLU A 191 -12.32 -16.25 -10.61
CA GLU A 191 -12.74 -17.27 -11.57
C GLU A 191 -13.31 -16.64 -12.86
N ASP A 192 -13.91 -15.45 -12.74
CA ASP A 192 -14.47 -14.67 -13.84
C ASP A 192 -13.52 -13.57 -14.36
N GLY A 193 -12.24 -13.65 -14.05
CA GLY A 193 -11.26 -12.61 -14.42
C GLY A 193 -11.18 -12.32 -15.91
N ASP A 194 -11.45 -13.32 -16.76
CA ASP A 194 -11.51 -13.15 -18.22
C ASP A 194 -12.72 -12.32 -18.70
N ASN A 195 -13.68 -12.06 -17.82
CA ASN A 195 -14.82 -11.19 -18.12
C ASN A 195 -14.48 -9.69 -18.01
N TYR A 196 -13.26 -9.37 -17.62
CA TYR A 196 -12.77 -8.00 -17.46
C TYR A 196 -11.53 -7.76 -18.31
N VAL A 197 -11.33 -6.53 -18.73
CA VAL A 197 -10.13 -6.12 -19.46
C VAL A 197 -9.62 -4.79 -18.90
N ILE A 198 -8.29 -4.64 -18.95
CA ILE A 198 -7.61 -3.38 -18.68
C ILE A 198 -7.46 -2.66 -20.02
N LEU A 199 -7.88 -1.40 -20.11
CA LEU A 199 -7.70 -0.61 -21.33
C LEU A 199 -6.21 -0.36 -21.58
N ASP A 200 -5.80 -0.41 -22.85
CA ASP A 200 -4.41 -0.19 -23.25
C ASP A 200 -3.95 1.26 -23.00
N GLU A 201 -4.85 2.23 -23.15
CA GLU A 201 -4.56 3.62 -22.84
C GLU A 201 -4.53 3.83 -21.33
N THR A 202 -3.42 4.39 -20.83
CA THR A 202 -3.26 4.66 -19.41
C THR A 202 -3.74 6.07 -19.04
N LEU A 203 -4.20 6.23 -17.80
CA LEU A 203 -4.56 7.53 -17.24
C LEU A 203 -3.32 8.31 -16.78
N ALA A 204 -2.38 7.64 -16.11
CA ALA A 204 -1.15 8.23 -15.59
C ALA A 204 -0.09 7.17 -15.40
N ALA A 205 1.18 7.53 -15.61
CA ALA A 205 2.35 6.76 -15.18
C ALA A 205 2.86 7.35 -13.86
N GLU A 206 3.24 6.50 -12.91
CA GLU A 206 3.61 6.92 -11.56
C GLU A 206 4.59 5.96 -10.89
N GLU A 207 5.04 6.34 -9.70
CA GLU A 207 6.00 5.58 -8.91
C GLU A 207 5.50 5.39 -7.49
N TYR A 208 5.74 4.19 -6.94
CA TYR A 208 5.47 3.88 -5.54
C TYR A 208 6.68 4.20 -4.66
N GLY A 209 6.42 4.83 -3.54
CA GLY A 209 7.38 5.05 -2.47
C GLY A 209 6.75 4.77 -1.11
N ILE A 210 7.59 4.84 -0.07
CA ILE A 210 7.14 4.74 1.31
C ILE A 210 7.01 6.16 1.85
N GLY A 211 5.83 6.52 2.36
CA GLY A 211 5.54 7.83 2.92
C GLY A 211 5.75 7.85 4.43
N PHE A 212 6.67 8.68 4.89
CA PHE A 212 6.89 8.96 6.31
C PHE A 212 6.31 10.32 6.67
N LYS A 213 6.03 10.54 7.95
CA LYS A 213 5.64 11.85 8.43
C LYS A 213 6.66 12.91 8.00
N LYS A 214 6.19 14.02 7.48
CA LYS A 214 7.05 15.13 7.02
C LYS A 214 8.05 15.53 8.10
N GLY A 215 9.34 15.46 7.77
CA GLY A 215 10.45 15.75 8.67
C GLY A 215 11.03 14.54 9.40
N ASN A 216 10.41 13.36 9.32
CA ASN A 216 10.96 12.12 9.91
C ASN A 216 12.02 11.48 9.00
N GLU A 217 13.11 12.18 8.81
CA GLU A 217 14.20 11.75 7.94
C GLU A 217 15.03 10.61 8.56
N GLU A 218 15.10 10.56 9.89
CA GLU A 218 15.88 9.52 10.58
C GLU A 218 15.33 8.11 10.29
N LEU A 219 14.04 7.91 10.46
CA LEU A 219 13.42 6.61 10.16
C LEU A 219 13.44 6.32 8.65
N ARG A 220 13.14 7.33 7.82
CA ARG A 220 13.22 7.20 6.37
C ARG A 220 14.59 6.71 5.93
N ASP A 221 15.67 7.29 6.44
CA ASP A 221 17.03 6.94 6.05
C ASP A 221 17.40 5.52 6.49
N LYS A 222 16.97 5.10 7.68
CA LYS A 222 17.15 3.71 8.15
C LYS A 222 16.45 2.71 7.24
N VAL A 223 15.20 2.99 6.88
CA VAL A 223 14.42 2.12 5.99
C VAL A 223 15.01 2.13 4.58
N GLN A 224 15.39 3.28 4.06
CA GLN A 224 16.00 3.41 2.73
C GLN A 224 17.30 2.61 2.63
N THR A 225 18.19 2.75 3.60
CA THR A 225 19.46 2.00 3.63
C THR A 225 19.21 0.50 3.67
N THR A 226 18.23 0.06 4.45
CA THR A 226 17.85 -1.36 4.54
C THR A 226 17.28 -1.88 3.22
N LEU A 227 16.46 -1.10 2.52
CA LEU A 227 15.97 -1.46 1.19
C LEU A 227 17.10 -1.61 0.17
N GLU A 228 18.10 -0.72 0.21
CA GLU A 228 19.27 -0.80 -0.65
C GLU A 228 20.10 -2.07 -0.37
N GLU A 229 20.25 -2.45 0.90
CA GLU A 229 20.88 -3.71 1.30
C GLU A 229 20.10 -4.92 0.77
N MET A 230 18.77 -4.90 0.88
CA MET A 230 17.90 -5.96 0.38
C MET A 230 17.95 -6.07 -1.15
N ALA A 231 18.09 -4.94 -1.86
CA ALA A 231 18.28 -4.93 -3.30
C ALA A 231 19.63 -5.54 -3.68
N ALA A 232 20.68 -5.20 -2.95
CA ALA A 232 22.04 -5.67 -3.21
C ALA A 232 22.24 -7.16 -2.91
N ASP A 233 21.61 -7.71 -1.88
CA ASP A 233 21.77 -9.11 -1.48
C ASP A 233 20.76 -10.08 -2.14
N GLY A 234 19.86 -9.57 -2.96
CA GLY A 234 18.88 -10.37 -3.70
C GLY A 234 17.58 -10.65 -2.97
N THR A 235 17.43 -10.25 -1.70
CA THR A 235 16.21 -10.47 -0.91
C THR A 235 14.99 -9.75 -1.52
N MET A 236 15.18 -8.52 -1.99
CA MET A 236 14.10 -7.76 -2.64
C MET A 236 13.62 -8.43 -3.93
N ALA A 237 14.55 -8.89 -4.77
CA ALA A 237 14.22 -9.62 -5.98
C ALA A 237 13.50 -10.94 -5.67
N GLU A 238 13.90 -11.65 -4.62
CA GLU A 238 13.25 -12.89 -4.18
C GLU A 238 11.79 -12.66 -3.77
N ILE A 239 11.53 -11.64 -2.97
CA ILE A 239 10.16 -11.26 -2.56
C ILE A 239 9.34 -10.84 -3.77
N SER A 240 9.92 -10.04 -4.68
CA SER A 240 9.25 -9.63 -5.91
C SER A 240 8.89 -10.84 -6.80
N ASN A 241 9.81 -11.77 -6.97
CA ASN A 241 9.56 -13.00 -7.76
C ASN A 241 8.45 -13.86 -7.15
N LYS A 242 8.37 -13.93 -5.84
CA LYS A 242 7.28 -14.66 -5.15
C LYS A 242 5.91 -14.12 -5.52
N TRP A 243 5.76 -12.80 -5.58
CA TRP A 243 4.47 -12.14 -5.80
C TRP A 243 4.13 -11.91 -7.27
N PHE A 244 5.12 -11.64 -8.10
CA PHE A 244 4.94 -11.19 -9.49
C PHE A 244 5.57 -12.10 -10.54
N GLY A 245 6.31 -13.13 -10.12
CA GLY A 245 7.03 -14.02 -11.03
C GLY A 245 8.24 -13.36 -11.73
N ARG A 246 8.58 -12.14 -11.33
CA ARG A 246 9.72 -11.35 -11.84
C ARG A 246 10.12 -10.28 -10.83
N ASP A 247 11.29 -9.71 -11.01
CA ASP A 247 11.72 -8.56 -10.21
C ASP A 247 11.18 -7.26 -10.81
N VAL A 248 10.16 -6.69 -10.17
CA VAL A 248 9.52 -5.43 -10.54
C VAL A 248 10.10 -4.22 -9.81
N THR A 249 11.06 -4.42 -8.92
CA THR A 249 11.63 -3.35 -8.10
C THR A 249 12.64 -2.52 -8.88
N VAL A 250 12.78 -1.25 -8.50
CA VAL A 250 13.66 -0.28 -9.20
C VAL A 250 14.77 0.26 -8.32
N ILE A 251 14.86 -0.14 -7.04
CA ILE A 251 15.93 0.30 -6.15
C ILE A 251 17.28 -0.26 -6.62
N GLY A 252 18.25 0.63 -6.79
CA GLY A 252 19.59 0.26 -7.24
C GLY A 252 19.71 -0.02 -8.74
N LYS A 253 18.70 0.34 -9.53
CA LYS A 253 18.72 0.18 -10.99
C LYS A 253 18.72 1.50 -11.72
#